data_c8128063e01b88634b8b535bd3585338
#
_entry.id   c8128063e01b88634b8b535bd3585338
#
_cell.length_a   1.000
_cell.length_b   1.000
_cell.length_c   1.000
_cell.angle_alpha   90.00
_cell.angle_beta   90.00
_cell.angle_gamma   90.00
#
_symmetry.space_group_name_H-M   'P 1'
#
loop_
_entity.id
_entity.type
_entity.pdbx_description
1 polymer ?
#
loop_
_entity_poly.entity_id
_entity_poly.type
_entity_poly.pdbx_seq_one_letter_code
_entity_poly.pdbx_strand_id
1 'polypeptide(L)'
;MEVIVNINNLEYSYNDKNNIFNNLCMYIQKNSITAISGPNNSGKSTLLKLLSTNKYNKKGSIIIDAKDIVDYSKKEYDKLVQAVFPNNSIFKQPKVIDELYINQEEIDEEKTNFLIENLNLTKILNKDINTLSRQDKYRLLISKAILNTNSIVLLDSLDEYFNNNEIKELYTFFRKCIEKYDLTFIITINNLINSIETDYLFIINQGGTILYGEPLKVLDKDNIINKAGLEIPFMIDLSVKLKDYNLLNNIELNKERLINTLWK
;
A
#
# COMPACT_ATOMS: atom_id res chain seq x y z
N MET A 1 2.07 3.39 19.90
CA MET A 1 2.40 2.99 18.51
C MET A 1 3.38 4.00 17.96
N GLU A 2 4.41 3.54 17.27
CA GLU A 2 5.49 4.38 16.74
C GLU A 2 5.14 4.81 15.31
N VAL A 3 5.24 6.12 15.02
CA VAL A 3 5.02 6.66 13.68
C VAL A 3 6.33 6.57 12.90
N ILE A 4 6.33 5.87 11.77
CA ILE A 4 7.52 5.72 10.93
C ILE A 4 7.58 6.74 9.79
N VAL A 5 6.42 7.12 9.23
CA VAL A 5 6.33 8.19 8.22
C VAL A 5 5.43 9.29 8.73
N ASN A 6 5.93 10.51 8.74
CA ASN A 6 5.18 11.71 9.09
C ASN A 6 5.26 12.72 7.95
N ILE A 7 4.12 13.03 7.35
CA ILE A 7 3.98 14.02 6.28
C ILE A 7 3.23 15.21 6.86
N ASN A 8 3.87 16.38 6.82
CA ASN A 8 3.34 17.61 7.38
C ASN A 8 3.20 18.67 6.29
N ASN A 9 1.98 19.14 6.07
CA ASN A 9 1.66 20.24 5.16
C ASN A 9 2.39 20.14 3.81
N LEU A 10 2.38 18.93 3.22
CA LEU A 10 3.04 18.68 1.94
C LEU A 10 2.31 19.42 0.83
N GLU A 11 3.05 20.28 0.14
CA GLU A 11 2.63 20.95 -1.09
C GLU A 11 3.46 20.41 -2.24
N TYR A 12 2.80 20.01 -3.33
CA TYR A 12 3.49 19.50 -4.50
C TYR A 12 2.75 19.79 -5.80
N SER A 13 3.52 20.18 -6.81
CA SER A 13 3.05 20.28 -8.19
C SER A 13 4.14 19.79 -9.15
N TYR A 14 3.74 19.18 -10.28
CA TYR A 14 4.69 18.86 -11.37
C TYR A 14 5.10 20.11 -12.16
N ASN A 15 4.20 21.07 -12.25
CA ASN A 15 4.38 22.35 -12.93
C ASN A 15 3.73 23.43 -12.07
N ASP A 16 4.18 24.67 -12.15
CA ASP A 16 3.68 25.80 -11.35
C ASP A 16 2.16 26.10 -11.49
N LYS A 17 1.46 25.37 -12.35
CA LYS A 17 0.04 25.62 -12.66
C LYS A 17 -0.96 24.70 -11.96
N ASN A 18 -0.57 23.50 -11.51
CA ASN A 18 -1.51 22.54 -10.95
C ASN A 18 -0.92 21.87 -9.70
N ASN A 19 -1.36 22.28 -8.54
CA ASN A 19 -1.01 21.64 -7.29
C ASN A 19 -1.70 20.26 -7.20
N ILE A 20 -0.89 19.22 -7.00
CA ILE A 20 -1.35 17.86 -6.74
C ILE A 20 -1.64 17.70 -5.26
N PHE A 21 -0.73 18.20 -4.42
CA PHE A 21 -0.94 18.27 -2.98
C PHE A 21 -0.98 19.72 -2.53
N ASN A 22 -1.91 19.97 -1.61
CA ASN A 22 -2.13 21.26 -1.01
C ASN A 22 -2.44 21.03 0.47
N ASN A 23 -1.42 21.13 1.32
CA ASN A 23 -1.51 20.81 2.74
C ASN A 23 -1.79 19.32 3.06
N LEU A 24 -1.23 18.37 2.31
CA LEU A 24 -1.38 16.97 2.64
C LEU A 24 -0.68 16.66 3.98
N CYS A 25 -1.44 16.13 4.92
CA CYS A 25 -0.94 15.61 6.20
C CYS A 25 -1.25 14.12 6.30
N MET A 26 -0.25 13.31 6.69
CA MET A 26 -0.40 11.87 6.84
C MET A 26 0.64 11.32 7.80
N TYR A 27 0.27 10.34 8.61
CA TYR A 27 1.20 9.61 9.47
C TYR A 27 0.95 8.11 9.38
N ILE A 28 2.02 7.37 9.18
CA ILE A 28 2.00 5.93 8.99
C ILE A 28 2.61 5.27 10.22
N GLN A 29 1.93 4.29 10.76
CA GLN A 29 2.41 3.52 11.90
C GLN A 29 3.43 2.49 11.44
N LYS A 30 4.48 2.31 12.23
CA LYS A 30 5.49 1.27 12.03
C LYS A 30 4.85 -0.11 12.16
N ASN A 31 5.39 -1.10 11.44
CA ASN A 31 4.96 -2.49 11.52
C ASN A 31 3.45 -2.66 11.22
N SER A 32 2.95 -1.94 10.23
CA SER A 32 1.56 -1.95 9.82
C SER A 32 1.39 -2.08 8.31
N ILE A 33 0.18 -2.42 7.89
CA ILE A 33 -0.27 -2.34 6.50
C ILE A 33 -1.20 -1.13 6.38
N THR A 34 -0.79 -0.11 5.66
CA THR A 34 -1.59 1.10 5.41
C THR A 34 -2.05 1.16 3.97
N ALA A 35 -3.35 1.20 3.75
CA ALA A 35 -3.94 1.45 2.43
C ALA A 35 -4.16 2.94 2.20
N ILE A 36 -3.87 3.40 0.98
CA ILE A 36 -4.16 4.74 0.50
C ILE A 36 -5.12 4.61 -0.69
N SER A 37 -6.30 5.20 -0.57
CA SER A 37 -7.29 5.24 -1.64
C SER A 37 -7.70 6.68 -1.96
N GLY A 38 -8.41 6.84 -3.05
CA GLY A 38 -8.87 8.14 -3.55
C GLY A 38 -9.26 8.02 -5.03
N PRO A 39 -10.01 8.98 -5.57
CA PRO A 39 -10.41 8.97 -6.96
C PRO A 39 -9.19 8.97 -7.91
N ASN A 40 -9.44 8.70 -9.18
CA ASN A 40 -8.40 8.80 -10.19
C ASN A 40 -7.83 10.23 -10.20
N ASN A 41 -6.52 10.33 -10.39
CA ASN A 41 -5.78 11.59 -10.35
C ASN A 41 -5.75 12.32 -8.98
N SER A 42 -6.13 11.65 -7.88
CA SER A 42 -6.02 12.24 -6.53
C SER A 42 -4.59 12.35 -6.01
N GLY A 43 -3.60 11.80 -6.75
CA GLY A 43 -2.19 11.88 -6.39
C GLY A 43 -1.61 10.63 -5.71
N LYS A 44 -2.34 9.50 -5.62
CA LYS A 44 -1.86 8.25 -4.97
C LYS A 44 -0.46 7.84 -5.42
N SER A 45 -0.27 7.59 -6.71
CA SER A 45 1.03 7.19 -7.26
C SER A 45 2.10 8.29 -7.17
N THR A 46 1.67 9.57 -7.18
CA THR A 46 2.57 10.70 -6.96
C THR A 46 3.09 10.71 -5.53
N LEU A 47 2.23 10.44 -4.55
CA LEU A 47 2.63 10.34 -3.15
C LEU A 47 3.67 9.23 -2.95
N LEU A 48 3.41 8.03 -3.50
CA LEU A 48 4.40 6.95 -3.43
C LEU A 48 5.72 7.30 -4.13
N LYS A 49 5.66 8.00 -5.27
CA LYS A 49 6.88 8.48 -5.94
C LYS A 49 7.67 9.46 -5.09
N LEU A 50 7.01 10.38 -4.39
CA LEU A 50 7.67 11.29 -3.45
C LEU A 50 8.31 10.54 -2.28
N LEU A 51 7.60 9.56 -1.71
CA LEU A 51 8.11 8.70 -0.65
C LEU A 51 9.22 7.74 -1.12
N SER A 52 9.35 7.47 -2.42
CA SER A 52 10.38 6.56 -2.95
C SER A 52 11.72 7.22 -3.20
N THR A 53 11.87 8.51 -2.95
CA THR A 53 13.10 9.26 -3.22
C THR A 53 13.40 10.28 -2.14
N ASN A 54 14.67 10.44 -1.82
CA ASN A 54 15.15 11.51 -0.93
C ASN A 54 15.49 12.82 -1.67
N LYS A 55 15.22 12.90 -2.97
CA LYS A 55 15.61 14.06 -3.79
C LYS A 55 14.62 15.21 -3.76
N TYR A 56 13.42 14.92 -3.30
CA TYR A 56 12.33 15.85 -3.39
C TYR A 56 11.95 16.32 -2.01
N ASN A 57 12.13 17.67 -1.72
CA ASN A 57 11.20 18.28 -0.77
C ASN A 57 11.65 19.62 -0.23
N LYS A 58 10.64 20.43 0.16
CA LYS A 58 10.82 21.42 1.23
C LYS A 58 11.20 20.65 2.50
N LYS A 59 12.32 21.00 3.10
CA LYS A 59 12.78 20.43 4.38
C LYS A 59 11.66 20.52 5.42
N GLY A 60 11.42 19.41 6.14
CA GLY A 60 10.39 19.30 7.17
C GLY A 60 9.04 18.79 6.68
N SER A 61 8.82 18.65 5.38
CA SER A 61 7.53 18.17 4.86
C SER A 61 7.35 16.65 4.96
N ILE A 62 8.43 15.87 4.85
CA ILE A 62 8.39 14.41 4.97
C ILE A 62 9.51 13.94 5.89
N ILE A 63 9.12 13.28 6.97
CA ILE A 63 10.01 12.69 7.96
C ILE A 63 9.79 11.19 7.95
N ILE A 64 10.87 10.42 7.81
CA ILE A 64 10.84 8.96 7.90
C ILE A 64 11.84 8.52 8.95
N ASP A 65 11.41 7.64 9.85
CA ASP A 65 12.23 7.14 10.96
C ASP A 65 12.89 8.28 11.74
N ALA A 66 12.06 9.26 12.15
CA ALA A 66 12.43 10.47 12.87
C ALA A 66 13.46 11.40 12.19
N LYS A 67 13.84 11.17 10.94
CA LYS A 67 14.79 11.98 10.17
C LYS A 67 14.14 12.50 8.88
N ASP A 68 14.44 13.75 8.53
CA ASP A 68 13.97 14.35 7.28
C ASP A 68 14.55 13.58 6.08
N ILE A 69 13.72 13.32 5.06
CA ILE A 69 14.15 12.51 3.91
C ILE A 69 15.30 13.13 3.14
N VAL A 70 15.44 14.46 3.13
CA VAL A 70 16.55 15.15 2.46
C VAL A 70 17.89 15.01 3.18
N ASP A 71 17.87 14.63 4.46
CA ASP A 71 19.08 14.46 5.27
C ASP A 71 19.66 13.03 5.15
N TYR A 72 18.98 12.10 4.44
CA TYR A 72 19.51 10.77 4.12
C TYR A 72 20.47 10.82 2.94
N SER A 73 21.56 10.05 3.01
CA SER A 73 22.28 9.69 1.81
C SER A 73 21.42 8.77 0.92
N LYS A 74 21.67 8.76 -0.39
CA LYS A 74 20.92 7.88 -1.30
C LYS A 74 21.00 6.41 -0.89
N LYS A 75 22.20 5.92 -0.50
CA LYS A 75 22.40 4.52 -0.12
C LYS A 75 21.62 4.12 1.13
N GLU A 76 21.58 5.01 2.14
CA GLU A 76 20.77 4.82 3.35
C GLU A 76 19.28 4.78 3.02
N TYR A 77 18.83 5.73 2.19
CA TYR A 77 17.42 5.81 1.83
C TYR A 77 16.95 4.62 1.01
N ASP A 78 17.75 4.18 0.03
CA ASP A 78 17.45 3.01 -0.80
C ASP A 78 17.35 1.70 0.03
N LYS A 79 18.05 1.61 1.19
CA LYS A 79 17.90 0.51 2.15
C LYS A 79 16.68 0.67 3.07
N LEU A 80 16.26 1.90 3.33
CA LEU A 80 15.12 2.20 4.20
C LEU A 80 13.78 2.02 3.47
N VAL A 81 13.69 2.48 2.22
CA VAL A 81 12.44 2.52 1.45
C VAL A 81 12.64 1.88 0.08
N GLN A 82 11.82 0.88 -0.23
CA GLN A 82 11.75 0.30 -1.56
C GLN A 82 10.33 0.44 -2.12
N ALA A 83 10.22 0.77 -3.42
CA ALA A 83 8.95 1.01 -4.08
C ALA A 83 8.77 0.12 -5.31
N VAL A 84 7.55 -0.37 -5.49
CA VAL A 84 7.13 -1.13 -6.66
C VAL A 84 6.15 -0.30 -7.48
N PHE A 85 6.57 0.05 -8.70
CA PHE A 85 5.76 0.71 -9.71
C PHE A 85 5.70 -0.22 -10.94
N PRO A 86 4.68 -1.08 -11.05
CA PRO A 86 4.66 -2.16 -12.05
C PRO A 86 4.84 -1.67 -13.50
N ASN A 87 4.26 -0.53 -13.83
CA ASN A 87 4.32 0.04 -15.18
C ASN A 87 5.68 0.68 -15.54
N ASN A 88 6.52 0.96 -14.53
CA ASN A 88 7.81 1.66 -14.70
C ASN A 88 9.01 0.81 -14.30
N SER A 89 8.79 -0.46 -13.98
CA SER A 89 9.84 -1.35 -13.51
C SER A 89 10.63 -1.94 -14.67
N ILE A 90 11.96 -1.90 -14.56
CA ILE A 90 12.91 -2.45 -15.51
C ILE A 90 13.60 -3.63 -14.84
N PHE A 91 13.54 -4.78 -15.50
CA PHE A 91 14.32 -5.95 -15.11
C PHE A 91 15.70 -5.92 -15.78
N LYS A 92 16.73 -6.26 -15.02
CA LYS A 92 18.13 -6.20 -15.49
C LYS A 92 18.65 -7.56 -15.94
N GLN A 93 18.03 -8.64 -15.46
CA GLN A 93 18.41 -10.01 -15.76
C GLN A 93 17.34 -10.71 -16.59
N PRO A 94 17.71 -11.68 -17.44
CA PRO A 94 16.74 -12.42 -18.24
C PRO A 94 15.93 -13.42 -17.41
N LYS A 95 16.51 -14.04 -16.38
CA LYS A 95 15.84 -15.06 -15.56
C LYS A 95 15.41 -14.52 -14.20
N VAL A 96 14.30 -15.08 -13.69
CA VAL A 96 13.73 -14.72 -12.38
C VAL A 96 14.74 -14.90 -11.25
N ILE A 97 15.45 -16.05 -11.23
CA ILE A 97 16.40 -16.35 -10.17
C ILE A 97 17.56 -15.34 -10.15
N ASP A 98 18.10 -14.99 -11.31
CA ASP A 98 19.21 -14.04 -11.42
C ASP A 98 18.77 -12.63 -11.01
N GLU A 99 17.52 -12.26 -11.31
CA GLU A 99 16.95 -10.97 -10.95
C GLU A 99 16.67 -10.84 -9.44
N LEU A 100 16.37 -11.95 -8.75
CA LEU A 100 16.20 -11.95 -7.28
C LEU A 100 17.52 -11.65 -6.56
N TYR A 101 18.62 -12.15 -7.07
CA TYR A 101 19.94 -11.98 -6.43
C TYR A 101 20.65 -10.68 -6.82
N ILE A 102 20.11 -9.94 -7.79
CA ILE A 102 20.74 -8.68 -8.21
C ILE A 102 20.65 -7.61 -7.11
N ASN A 103 21.74 -6.87 -6.89
CA ASN A 103 21.91 -5.81 -5.89
C ASN A 103 21.90 -6.28 -4.42
N GLN A 104 21.98 -7.57 -4.13
CA GLN A 104 22.21 -8.03 -2.77
C GLN A 104 23.72 -7.92 -2.47
N GLU A 105 24.10 -7.14 -1.45
CA GLU A 105 25.49 -7.06 -0.96
C GLU A 105 25.89 -8.38 -0.28
N GLU A 106 24.95 -9.00 0.44
CA GLU A 106 25.04 -10.35 1.01
C GLU A 106 23.74 -11.09 0.70
N ILE A 107 23.86 -12.35 0.26
CA ILE A 107 22.69 -13.17 -0.07
C ILE A 107 22.10 -13.72 1.22
N ASP A 108 20.91 -13.26 1.56
CA ASP A 108 20.11 -13.89 2.61
C ASP A 108 19.26 -15.02 2.00
N GLU A 109 19.83 -16.23 2.01
CA GLU A 109 19.17 -17.42 1.45
C GLU A 109 17.87 -17.75 2.17
N GLU A 110 17.80 -17.59 3.49
CA GLU A 110 16.61 -17.89 4.28
C GLU A 110 15.46 -16.95 3.88
N LYS A 111 15.73 -15.64 3.83
CA LYS A 111 14.76 -14.64 3.40
C LYS A 111 14.35 -14.85 1.94
N THR A 112 15.30 -15.16 1.07
CA THR A 112 15.03 -15.41 -0.36
C THR A 112 14.13 -16.64 -0.54
N ASN A 113 14.41 -17.77 0.11
CA ASN A 113 13.59 -18.97 0.05
C ASN A 113 12.17 -18.73 0.62
N PHE A 114 12.08 -18.04 1.75
CA PHE A 114 10.78 -17.63 2.32
C PHE A 114 9.93 -16.85 1.33
N LEU A 115 10.51 -15.90 0.59
CA LEU A 115 9.82 -15.10 -0.41
C LEU A 115 9.41 -15.92 -1.63
N ILE A 116 10.30 -16.79 -2.13
CA ILE A 116 10.04 -17.68 -3.26
C ILE A 116 8.82 -18.58 -2.98
N GLU A 117 8.74 -19.16 -1.80
CA GLU A 117 7.66 -20.05 -1.41
C GLU A 117 6.33 -19.29 -1.24
N ASN A 118 6.33 -18.21 -0.44
CA ASN A 118 5.09 -17.48 -0.10
C ASN A 118 4.54 -16.62 -1.25
N LEU A 119 5.35 -16.22 -2.23
CA LEU A 119 4.92 -15.49 -3.42
C LEU A 119 4.72 -16.38 -4.66
N ASN A 120 4.72 -17.72 -4.49
CA ASN A 120 4.49 -18.68 -5.56
C ASN A 120 5.48 -18.57 -6.74
N LEU A 121 6.75 -18.21 -6.46
CA LEU A 121 7.77 -18.04 -7.49
C LEU A 121 8.48 -19.34 -7.88
N THR A 122 8.36 -20.41 -7.09
CA THR A 122 9.08 -21.67 -7.25
C THR A 122 9.00 -22.22 -8.70
N LYS A 123 7.82 -22.19 -9.31
CA LYS A 123 7.60 -22.75 -10.66
C LYS A 123 8.13 -21.88 -11.79
N ILE A 124 8.53 -20.66 -11.49
CA ILE A 124 8.95 -19.68 -12.50
C ILE A 124 10.40 -19.24 -12.35
N LEU A 125 11.15 -19.74 -11.35
CA LEU A 125 12.54 -19.31 -11.05
C LEU A 125 13.47 -19.33 -12.26
N ASN A 126 13.38 -20.36 -13.09
CA ASN A 126 14.23 -20.54 -14.28
C ASN A 126 13.63 -19.98 -15.57
N LYS A 127 12.42 -19.35 -15.50
CA LYS A 127 11.78 -18.77 -16.68
C LYS A 127 12.41 -17.43 -17.06
N ASP A 128 12.31 -17.12 -18.35
CA ASP A 128 12.59 -15.78 -18.86
C ASP A 128 11.50 -14.82 -18.37
N ILE A 129 11.95 -13.69 -17.78
CA ILE A 129 11.05 -12.67 -17.20
C ILE A 129 10.10 -12.08 -18.25
N ASN A 130 10.53 -12.01 -19.53
CA ASN A 130 9.68 -11.52 -20.60
C ASN A 130 8.46 -12.40 -20.84
N THR A 131 8.55 -13.70 -20.51
CA THR A 131 7.45 -14.67 -20.67
C THR A 131 6.47 -14.69 -19.51
N LEU A 132 6.75 -13.99 -18.43
CA LEU A 132 5.92 -13.94 -17.23
C LEU A 132 4.63 -13.14 -17.45
N SER A 133 3.57 -13.56 -16.76
CA SER A 133 2.34 -12.76 -16.61
C SER A 133 2.63 -11.45 -15.91
N ARG A 134 1.73 -10.46 -16.06
CA ARG A 134 1.83 -9.17 -15.32
C ARG A 134 1.84 -9.41 -13.81
N GLN A 135 1.04 -10.34 -13.34
CA GLN A 135 0.92 -10.72 -11.94
C GLN A 135 2.22 -11.35 -11.41
N ASP A 136 2.83 -12.30 -12.14
CA ASP A 136 4.09 -12.91 -11.73
C ASP A 136 5.24 -11.88 -11.72
N LYS A 137 5.25 -10.96 -12.68
CA LYS A 137 6.18 -9.82 -12.67
C LYS A 137 6.00 -8.97 -11.42
N TYR A 138 4.76 -8.72 -11.01
CA TYR A 138 4.52 -7.94 -9.80
C TYR A 138 4.97 -8.69 -8.54
N ARG A 139 4.71 -10.00 -8.44
CA ARG A 139 5.23 -10.83 -7.33
C ARG A 139 6.75 -10.81 -7.25
N LEU A 140 7.42 -10.88 -8.40
CA LEU A 140 8.89 -10.75 -8.47
C LEU A 140 9.35 -9.38 -7.97
N LEU A 141 8.67 -8.30 -8.35
CA LEU A 141 8.99 -6.94 -7.88
C LEU A 141 8.77 -6.78 -6.37
N ILE A 142 7.71 -7.35 -5.81
CA ILE A 142 7.45 -7.38 -4.36
C ILE A 142 8.62 -8.10 -3.65
N SER A 143 9.02 -9.28 -4.15
CA SER A 143 10.15 -10.03 -3.58
C SER A 143 11.43 -9.18 -3.56
N LYS A 144 11.75 -8.54 -4.68
CA LYS A 144 12.94 -7.66 -4.77
C LYS A 144 12.87 -6.48 -3.80
N ALA A 145 11.71 -5.84 -3.69
CA ALA A 145 11.53 -4.74 -2.76
C ALA A 145 11.78 -5.20 -1.31
N ILE A 146 11.20 -6.34 -0.91
CA ILE A 146 11.39 -6.90 0.43
C ILE A 146 12.84 -7.32 0.68
N LEU A 147 13.54 -7.90 -0.32
CA LEU A 147 14.95 -8.28 -0.19
C LEU A 147 15.87 -7.08 0.01
N ASN A 148 15.55 -5.95 -0.63
CA ASN A 148 16.42 -4.77 -0.66
C ASN A 148 16.07 -3.69 0.39
N THR A 149 15.03 -3.90 1.21
CA THR A 149 14.67 -2.98 2.30
C THR A 149 14.73 -3.64 3.66
N ASN A 150 14.93 -2.80 4.67
CA ASN A 150 14.86 -3.19 6.09
C ASN A 150 13.71 -2.48 6.83
N SER A 151 12.86 -1.69 6.16
CA SER A 151 11.84 -0.92 6.85
C SER A 151 10.53 -0.74 6.07
N ILE A 152 10.53 -0.06 4.92
CA ILE A 152 9.29 0.36 4.24
C ILE A 152 9.21 -0.19 2.83
N VAL A 153 8.08 -0.82 2.51
CA VAL A 153 7.72 -1.30 1.16
C VAL A 153 6.52 -0.50 0.66
N LEU A 154 6.68 0.17 -0.47
CA LEU A 154 5.64 0.93 -1.16
C LEU A 154 5.13 0.13 -2.36
N LEU A 155 3.81 -0.12 -2.44
CA LEU A 155 3.21 -0.90 -3.53
C LEU A 155 2.15 -0.07 -4.25
N ASP A 156 2.37 0.24 -5.52
CA ASP A 156 1.43 1.03 -6.31
C ASP A 156 0.40 0.16 -7.03
N SER A 157 -0.89 0.53 -6.92
CA SER A 157 -2.02 -0.07 -7.64
C SER A 157 -2.12 -1.60 -7.48
N LEU A 158 -2.04 -2.11 -6.24
CA LEU A 158 -2.02 -3.55 -5.97
C LEU A 158 -3.24 -4.27 -6.58
N ASP A 159 -4.42 -3.68 -6.51
CA ASP A 159 -5.69 -4.22 -6.96
C ASP A 159 -5.94 -4.14 -8.48
N GLU A 160 -4.99 -3.61 -9.25
CA GLU A 160 -4.99 -3.71 -10.72
C GLU A 160 -4.39 -5.04 -11.21
N TYR A 161 -3.65 -5.73 -10.35
CA TYR A 161 -2.88 -6.94 -10.71
C TYR A 161 -3.39 -8.20 -10.02
N PHE A 162 -4.08 -8.05 -8.89
CA PHE A 162 -4.55 -9.16 -8.06
C PHE A 162 -6.04 -9.03 -7.78
N ASN A 163 -6.76 -10.15 -7.82
CA ASN A 163 -8.17 -10.19 -7.39
C ASN A 163 -8.27 -10.14 -5.85
N ASN A 164 -9.48 -9.94 -5.33
CA ASN A 164 -9.72 -9.76 -3.90
C ASN A 164 -9.21 -10.92 -3.03
N ASN A 165 -9.28 -12.17 -3.51
CA ASN A 165 -8.80 -13.33 -2.75
C ASN A 165 -7.27 -13.36 -2.71
N GLU A 166 -6.61 -13.09 -3.84
CA GLU A 166 -5.16 -13.00 -3.93
C GLU A 166 -4.61 -11.85 -3.09
N ILE A 167 -5.32 -10.72 -3.01
CA ILE A 167 -4.96 -9.61 -2.13
C ILE A 167 -5.01 -10.02 -0.66
N LYS A 168 -6.02 -10.80 -0.24
CA LYS A 168 -6.07 -11.34 1.14
C LYS A 168 -4.89 -12.28 1.44
N GLU A 169 -4.52 -13.13 0.48
CA GLU A 169 -3.32 -13.98 0.60
C GLU A 169 -2.05 -13.14 0.73
N LEU A 170 -1.92 -12.07 -0.09
CA LEU A 170 -0.80 -11.15 0.00
C LEU A 170 -0.77 -10.42 1.35
N TYR A 171 -1.89 -9.97 1.90
CA TYR A 171 -1.92 -9.35 3.22
C TYR A 171 -1.52 -10.33 4.33
N THR A 172 -1.98 -11.58 4.24
CA THR A 172 -1.53 -12.64 5.15
C THR A 172 0.01 -12.83 5.07
N PHE A 173 0.55 -12.82 3.87
CA PHE A 173 1.99 -12.87 3.65
C PHE A 173 2.70 -11.62 4.19
N PHE A 174 2.16 -10.41 3.96
CA PHE A 174 2.75 -9.17 4.52
C PHE A 174 2.75 -9.17 6.05
N ARG A 175 1.73 -9.73 6.71
CA ARG A 175 1.73 -9.92 8.17
C ARG A 175 2.92 -10.76 8.63
N LYS A 176 3.21 -11.88 7.94
CA LYS A 176 4.39 -12.69 8.23
C LYS A 176 5.70 -11.91 8.02
N CYS A 177 5.75 -11.05 7.00
CA CYS A 177 6.92 -10.19 6.78
C CYS A 177 7.08 -9.13 7.88
N ILE A 178 5.98 -8.56 8.36
CA ILE A 178 5.98 -7.61 9.50
C ILE A 178 6.54 -8.30 10.75
N GLU A 179 6.01 -9.48 11.09
CA GLU A 179 6.44 -10.24 12.27
C GLU A 179 7.90 -10.69 12.21
N LYS A 180 8.38 -11.08 11.01
CA LYS A 180 9.72 -11.66 10.86
C LYS A 180 10.81 -10.64 10.58
N TYR A 181 10.48 -9.54 9.91
CA TYR A 181 11.45 -8.59 9.36
C TYR A 181 11.17 -7.13 9.74
N ASP A 182 10.24 -6.85 10.64
CA ASP A 182 9.86 -5.50 11.10
C ASP A 182 9.48 -4.53 9.96
N LEU A 183 8.87 -5.04 8.89
CA LEU A 183 8.51 -4.23 7.72
C LEU A 183 7.22 -3.45 7.93
N THR A 184 7.10 -2.34 7.20
CA THR A 184 5.89 -1.53 7.08
C THR A 184 5.47 -1.48 5.61
N PHE A 185 4.18 -1.72 5.33
CA PHE A 185 3.66 -1.70 3.96
C PHE A 185 2.74 -0.50 3.76
N ILE A 186 2.98 0.26 2.69
CA ILE A 186 2.12 1.35 2.22
C ILE A 186 1.65 1.01 0.82
N ILE A 187 0.35 0.89 0.64
CA ILE A 187 -0.25 0.29 -0.56
C ILE A 187 -1.28 1.24 -1.14
N THR A 188 -1.23 1.54 -2.43
CA THR A 188 -2.34 2.22 -3.09
C THR A 188 -3.34 1.22 -3.64
N ILE A 189 -4.63 1.52 -3.46
CA ILE A 189 -5.76 0.73 -3.93
C ILE A 189 -6.81 1.63 -4.57
N ASN A 190 -7.58 1.08 -5.52
CA ASN A 190 -8.71 1.74 -6.15
C ASN A 190 -10.05 1.23 -5.59
N ASN A 191 -10.13 -0.06 -5.23
CA ASN A 191 -11.34 -0.66 -4.68
C ASN A 191 -11.25 -0.70 -3.14
N LEU A 192 -12.17 -0.02 -2.48
CA LEU A 192 -12.21 0.09 -1.01
C LEU A 192 -12.43 -1.23 -0.28
N ILE A 193 -12.95 -2.29 -0.94
CA ILE A 193 -13.07 -3.63 -0.34
C ILE A 193 -11.69 -4.17 0.10
N ASN A 194 -10.64 -3.80 -0.64
CA ASN A 194 -9.29 -4.26 -0.40
C ASN A 194 -8.60 -3.55 0.79
N SER A 195 -9.25 -2.55 1.39
CA SER A 195 -8.74 -1.93 2.62
C SER A 195 -9.13 -2.64 3.91
N ILE A 196 -10.13 -3.53 3.88
CA ILE A 196 -10.75 -4.10 5.10
C ILE A 196 -9.74 -4.88 5.95
N GLU A 197 -8.80 -5.54 5.32
CA GLU A 197 -7.78 -6.37 5.97
C GLU A 197 -6.50 -5.57 6.35
N THR A 198 -6.46 -4.26 6.05
CA THR A 198 -5.34 -3.38 6.43
C THR A 198 -5.52 -2.82 7.83
N ASP A 199 -4.46 -2.26 8.43
CA ASP A 199 -4.55 -1.64 9.75
C ASP A 199 -5.14 -0.24 9.67
N TYR A 200 -4.77 0.49 8.61
CA TYR A 200 -5.19 1.87 8.40
C TYR A 200 -5.59 2.12 6.95
N LEU A 201 -6.58 2.97 6.78
CA LEU A 201 -7.02 3.49 5.48
C LEU A 201 -6.93 5.01 5.50
N PHE A 202 -6.24 5.56 4.50
CA PHE A 202 -6.28 6.99 4.16
C PHE A 202 -7.05 7.19 2.88
N ILE A 203 -7.98 8.14 2.89
CA ILE A 203 -8.65 8.63 1.68
C ILE A 203 -8.08 9.99 1.33
N ILE A 204 -7.46 10.11 0.16
CA ILE A 204 -6.93 11.37 -0.36
C ILE A 204 -7.80 11.89 -1.50
N ASN A 205 -8.10 13.16 -1.47
CA ASN A 205 -8.84 13.86 -2.53
C ASN A 205 -8.51 15.34 -2.53
N GLN A 206 -8.56 15.97 -3.72
CA GLN A 206 -8.32 17.42 -3.90
C GLN A 206 -7.05 17.93 -3.20
N GLY A 207 -5.99 17.12 -3.26
CA GLY A 207 -4.68 17.49 -2.74
C GLY A 207 -4.46 17.31 -1.24
N GLY A 208 -5.43 16.76 -0.49
CA GLY A 208 -5.32 16.53 0.95
C GLY A 208 -5.87 15.18 1.41
N THR A 209 -5.63 14.86 2.67
CA THR A 209 -6.27 13.73 3.36
C THR A 209 -7.65 14.17 3.84
N ILE A 210 -8.70 13.48 3.39
CA ILE A 210 -10.08 13.78 3.79
C ILE A 210 -10.62 12.86 4.89
N LEU A 211 -10.15 11.62 4.94
CA LEU A 211 -10.47 10.64 5.97
C LEU A 211 -9.26 9.77 6.29
N TYR A 212 -9.13 9.35 7.54
CA TYR A 212 -8.14 8.36 7.92
C TYR A 212 -8.55 7.61 9.20
N GLY A 213 -8.06 6.39 9.36
CA GLY A 213 -8.26 5.57 10.56
C GLY A 213 -8.35 4.08 10.24
N GLU A 214 -8.90 3.32 11.18
CA GLU A 214 -9.24 1.92 10.94
C GLU A 214 -10.23 1.79 9.78
N PRO A 215 -10.05 0.84 8.85
CA PRO A 215 -10.84 0.80 7.62
C PRO A 215 -12.35 0.86 7.81
N LEU A 216 -12.92 0.05 8.70
CA LEU A 216 -14.38 0.06 8.90
C LEU A 216 -14.90 1.36 9.50
N LYS A 217 -14.10 2.06 10.33
CA LYS A 217 -14.47 3.39 10.86
C LYS A 217 -14.42 4.47 9.79
N VAL A 218 -13.50 4.36 8.84
CA VAL A 218 -13.42 5.24 7.67
C VAL A 218 -14.58 4.98 6.73
N LEU A 219 -14.86 3.70 6.43
CA LEU A 219 -15.94 3.28 5.53
C LEU A 219 -17.35 3.55 6.07
N ASP A 220 -17.50 3.74 7.38
CA ASP A 220 -18.74 4.21 8.04
C ASP A 220 -19.08 5.70 7.71
N LYS A 221 -18.17 6.42 7.05
CA LYS A 221 -18.37 7.82 6.64
C LYS A 221 -18.81 7.91 5.17
N ASP A 222 -19.87 7.18 4.82
CA ASP A 222 -20.38 7.01 3.46
C ASP A 222 -20.61 8.34 2.73
N ASN A 223 -21.20 9.32 3.39
CA ASN A 223 -21.46 10.64 2.83
C ASN A 223 -20.20 11.37 2.34
N ILE A 224 -19.05 11.22 3.05
CA ILE A 224 -17.79 11.86 2.66
C ILE A 224 -17.18 11.10 1.50
N ILE A 225 -17.20 9.76 1.56
CA ILE A 225 -16.63 8.86 0.54
C ILE A 225 -17.38 9.05 -0.80
N ASN A 226 -18.72 9.06 -0.76
CA ASN A 226 -19.55 9.27 -1.94
C ASN A 226 -19.33 10.67 -2.56
N LYS A 227 -19.21 11.72 -1.74
CA LYS A 227 -18.86 13.08 -2.20
C LYS A 227 -17.47 13.14 -2.83
N ALA A 228 -16.54 12.27 -2.40
CA ALA A 228 -15.22 12.15 -3.01
C ALA A 228 -15.24 11.39 -4.35
N GLY A 229 -16.38 10.83 -4.76
CA GLY A 229 -16.52 10.06 -6.00
C GLY A 229 -15.97 8.63 -5.90
N LEU A 230 -15.94 8.07 -4.69
CA LEU A 230 -15.54 6.69 -4.44
C LEU A 230 -16.77 5.82 -4.17
N GLU A 231 -16.72 4.59 -4.66
CA GLU A 231 -17.78 3.59 -4.43
C GLU A 231 -17.48 2.79 -3.16
N ILE A 232 -18.47 2.76 -2.25
CA ILE A 232 -18.41 1.91 -1.06
C ILE A 232 -18.85 0.50 -1.44
N PRO A 233 -18.14 -0.56 -0.98
CA PRO A 233 -18.57 -1.94 -1.22
C PRO A 233 -20.00 -2.18 -0.73
N PHE A 234 -20.83 -2.84 -1.55
CA PHE A 234 -22.26 -3.00 -1.32
C PHE A 234 -22.65 -3.46 0.08
N MET A 235 -21.97 -4.47 0.64
CA MET A 235 -22.27 -4.99 1.97
C MET A 235 -22.01 -3.96 3.08
N ILE A 236 -20.99 -3.11 2.89
CA ILE A 236 -20.66 -2.04 3.82
C ILE A 236 -21.71 -0.92 3.71
N ASP A 237 -21.99 -0.47 2.50
CA ASP A 237 -23.00 0.59 2.25
C ASP A 237 -24.38 0.18 2.79
N LEU A 238 -24.80 -1.05 2.54
CA LEU A 238 -26.03 -1.61 3.10
C LEU A 238 -26.02 -1.62 4.64
N SER A 239 -24.91 -2.09 5.23
CA SER A 239 -24.78 -2.16 6.69
C SER A 239 -24.79 -0.77 7.35
N VAL A 240 -24.10 0.21 6.75
CA VAL A 240 -24.11 1.61 7.22
C VAL A 240 -25.53 2.16 7.21
N LYS A 241 -26.28 1.99 6.10
CA LYS A 241 -27.66 2.45 6.00
C LYS A 241 -28.58 1.75 7.01
N LEU A 242 -28.47 0.45 7.19
CA LEU A 242 -29.24 -0.28 8.21
C LEU A 242 -28.92 0.18 9.64
N LYS A 243 -27.67 0.55 9.90
CA LYS A 243 -27.23 1.13 11.17
C LYS A 243 -27.85 2.50 11.40
N ASP A 244 -27.93 3.35 10.37
CA ASP A 244 -28.60 4.66 10.45
C ASP A 244 -30.11 4.55 10.80
N TYR A 245 -30.75 3.44 10.40
CA TYR A 245 -32.12 3.11 10.78
C TYR A 245 -32.24 2.34 12.12
N ASN A 246 -31.15 2.19 12.88
CA ASN A 246 -31.08 1.42 14.12
C ASN A 246 -31.45 -0.07 13.97
N LEU A 247 -31.30 -0.63 12.77
CA LEU A 247 -31.53 -2.06 12.50
C LEU A 247 -30.28 -2.91 12.71
N LEU A 248 -29.11 -2.29 12.74
CA LEU A 248 -27.82 -2.93 13.05
C LEU A 248 -27.03 -2.07 14.06
N ASN A 249 -26.20 -2.73 14.87
CA ASN A 249 -25.29 -2.05 15.77
C ASN A 249 -23.88 -1.87 15.14
N ASN A 250 -23.48 -2.82 14.29
CA ASN A 250 -22.14 -2.87 13.68
C ASN A 250 -22.23 -3.14 12.18
N ILE A 251 -21.15 -2.82 11.44
CA ILE A 251 -21.02 -3.17 10.02
C ILE A 251 -20.83 -4.67 9.90
N GLU A 252 -21.69 -5.33 9.12
CA GLU A 252 -21.65 -6.75 8.82
C GLU A 252 -21.18 -6.97 7.37
N LEU A 253 -20.07 -7.68 7.22
CA LEU A 253 -19.47 -7.97 5.92
C LEU A 253 -20.02 -9.24 5.27
N ASN A 254 -20.60 -10.11 6.11
CA ASN A 254 -21.11 -11.42 5.70
C ASN A 254 -22.63 -11.38 5.55
N LYS A 255 -23.13 -11.76 4.36
CA LYS A 255 -24.56 -11.75 4.03
C LYS A 255 -25.38 -12.64 4.99
N GLU A 256 -24.89 -13.83 5.33
CA GLU A 256 -25.61 -14.75 6.22
C GLU A 256 -25.73 -14.20 7.63
N ARG A 257 -24.65 -13.61 8.15
CA ARG A 257 -24.67 -12.94 9.46
C ARG A 257 -25.61 -11.75 9.45
N LEU A 258 -25.63 -10.96 8.39
CA LEU A 258 -26.53 -9.84 8.23
C LEU A 258 -27.99 -10.31 8.31
N ILE A 259 -28.36 -11.33 7.53
CA ILE A 259 -29.71 -11.92 7.53
C ILE A 259 -30.07 -12.41 8.94
N ASN A 260 -29.20 -13.17 9.59
CA ASN A 260 -29.46 -13.73 10.93
C ASN A 260 -29.61 -12.64 12.01
N THR A 261 -28.96 -11.48 11.82
CA THR A 261 -29.10 -10.35 12.76
C THR A 261 -30.41 -9.60 12.56
N LEU A 262 -30.89 -9.48 11.33
CA LEU A 262 -32.13 -8.78 11.01
C LEU A 262 -33.42 -9.59 11.28
N TRP A 263 -33.32 -10.93 11.30
CA TRP A 263 -34.47 -11.85 11.47
C TRP A 263 -34.50 -12.51 12.86
N LYS A 264 -33.82 -11.92 13.83
CA LYS A 264 -34.03 -12.24 15.26
C LYS A 264 -35.11 -11.36 15.85
#